data_ef2dbc4d4b31ca9bc39792abb8aca47e
#
_entry.id   ef2dbc4d4b31ca9bc39792abb8aca47e
#
_cell.length_a   1.000
_cell.length_b   1.000
_cell.length_c   1.000
_cell.angle_alpha   90.00
_cell.angle_beta   90.00
_cell.angle_gamma   90.00
#
_symmetry.space_group_name_H-M   'P 1'
#
loop_
_entity.id
_entity.type
_entity.pdbx_description
1 polymer ?
#
loop_
_entity_poly.entity_id
_entity_poly.type
_entity_poly.pdbx_seq_one_letter_code
_entity_poly.pdbx_strand_id
1 'polypeptide(L)'
;MAIEGLAIKQPAVTVVEIDDPTLAGEGVDLIDLDAVQLQSMSLRVRRVIVRLEACTVVNYSTNAPVRTRTTVLEGLIAFVTFGPRARGTVNGLAVFPGLMLAVEPATEGTFVVEAGYESIAFLVRAQDIKRHLIARGREADFPVPRGVEALQVNAEMVRALHDWGRRLVDVAARAPHIFDEGRQERIAAQVELLETLLATLGT
;
A
#
# COMPACT_ATOMS: atom_id res chain seq x y z
N MET A 1 -40.42 6.07 -11.37
CA MET A 1 -39.46 7.14 -11.02
C MET A 1 -38.35 6.46 -10.22
N ALA A 2 -37.29 6.07 -10.91
CA ALA A 2 -36.16 5.36 -10.30
C ALA A 2 -35.27 6.41 -9.64
N ILE A 3 -35.02 6.25 -8.35
CA ILE A 3 -34.03 7.04 -7.60
C ILE A 3 -32.68 6.48 -8.05
N GLU A 4 -32.00 7.15 -8.97
CA GLU A 4 -30.59 6.91 -9.25
C GLU A 4 -29.82 7.13 -7.94
N GLY A 5 -29.29 6.01 -7.40
CA GLY A 5 -28.45 6.05 -6.23
C GLY A 5 -27.23 6.92 -6.52
N LEU A 6 -27.10 8.05 -5.81
CA LEU A 6 -25.86 8.78 -5.73
C LEU A 6 -24.78 7.81 -5.24
N ALA A 7 -23.95 7.33 -6.14
CA ALA A 7 -22.70 6.67 -5.75
C ALA A 7 -21.89 7.71 -4.97
N ILE A 8 -21.79 7.56 -3.66
CA ILE A 8 -20.97 8.43 -2.81
C ILE A 8 -19.54 8.22 -3.32
N LYS A 9 -19.01 9.22 -4.02
CA LYS A 9 -17.64 9.21 -4.52
C LYS A 9 -16.73 9.19 -3.29
N GLN A 10 -16.03 8.07 -3.08
CA GLN A 10 -15.08 7.97 -1.99
C GLN A 10 -14.02 9.06 -2.11
N PRO A 11 -13.59 9.67 -0.98
CA PRO A 11 -12.53 10.65 -0.99
C PRO A 11 -11.23 10.03 -1.50
N ALA A 12 -10.39 10.83 -2.16
CA ALA A 12 -9.09 10.37 -2.62
C ALA A 12 -8.14 10.11 -1.44
N VAL A 13 -8.33 10.83 -0.34
CA VAL A 13 -7.55 10.66 0.89
C VAL A 13 -8.45 10.19 2.03
N THR A 14 -8.02 9.13 2.72
CA THR A 14 -8.67 8.64 3.94
C THR A 14 -7.61 8.49 5.02
N VAL A 15 -7.83 9.08 6.19
CA VAL A 15 -6.98 8.91 7.37
C VAL A 15 -7.81 8.23 8.45
N VAL A 16 -7.33 7.09 8.96
CA VAL A 16 -8.00 6.30 9.99
C VAL A 16 -7.05 6.12 11.16
N GLU A 17 -7.51 6.47 12.36
CA GLU A 17 -6.84 6.15 13.63
C GLU A 17 -7.64 5.02 14.29
N ILE A 18 -6.97 3.93 14.65
CA ILE A 18 -7.58 2.72 15.19
C ILE A 18 -6.97 2.45 16.58
N ASP A 19 -7.81 2.35 17.57
CA ASP A 19 -7.46 2.02 18.96
C ASP A 19 -8.04 0.67 19.41
N ASP A 20 -8.91 0.07 18.59
CA ASP A 20 -9.49 -1.25 18.77
C ASP A 20 -9.13 -2.15 17.56
N PRO A 21 -8.47 -3.30 17.77
CA PRO A 21 -8.09 -4.19 16.67
C PRO A 21 -9.28 -4.74 15.87
N THR A 22 -10.49 -4.78 16.45
CA THR A 22 -11.71 -5.24 15.74
C THR A 22 -12.12 -4.31 14.61
N LEU A 23 -11.64 -3.05 14.63
CA LEU A 23 -11.90 -2.04 13.61
C LEU A 23 -10.82 -2.03 12.50
N ALA A 24 -9.93 -3.00 12.50
CA ALA A 24 -8.78 -3.05 11.60
C ALA A 24 -9.14 -3.00 10.11
N GLY A 25 -10.31 -3.52 9.71
CA GLY A 25 -10.82 -3.48 8.33
C GLY A 25 -11.42 -2.15 7.90
N GLU A 26 -11.65 -1.20 8.82
CA GLU A 26 -12.32 0.05 8.48
C GLU A 26 -11.54 0.91 7.49
N GLY A 27 -12.26 1.49 6.54
CA GLY A 27 -11.74 2.44 5.56
C GLY A 27 -10.91 1.85 4.43
N VAL A 28 -10.73 0.53 4.36
CA VAL A 28 -9.94 -0.12 3.30
C VAL A 28 -10.82 -1.06 2.47
N ASP A 29 -11.28 -0.57 1.32
CA ASP A 29 -12.13 -1.37 0.41
C ASP A 29 -11.32 -2.26 -0.53
N LEU A 30 -9.99 -2.09 -0.56
CA LEU A 30 -9.07 -2.78 -1.49
C LEU A 30 -8.33 -3.94 -0.83
N ILE A 31 -8.52 -4.11 0.48
CA ILE A 31 -7.82 -5.12 1.27
C ILE A 31 -8.81 -5.63 2.32
N ASP A 32 -9.00 -6.95 2.36
CA ASP A 32 -9.65 -7.59 3.51
C ASP A 32 -8.60 -7.75 4.61
N LEU A 33 -8.91 -7.24 5.81
CA LEU A 33 -7.94 -7.18 6.91
C LEU A 33 -8.58 -7.54 8.25
N ASP A 34 -8.02 -8.57 8.89
CA ASP A 34 -8.30 -8.97 10.27
C ASP A 34 -7.05 -8.76 11.14
N ALA A 35 -7.22 -8.27 12.36
CA ALA A 35 -6.12 -7.96 13.25
C ALA A 35 -6.33 -8.46 14.69
N VAL A 36 -5.24 -8.91 15.30
CA VAL A 36 -5.20 -9.30 16.71
C VAL A 36 -4.01 -8.63 17.37
N GLN A 37 -4.26 -7.91 18.45
CA GLN A 37 -3.21 -7.34 19.27
C GLN A 37 -2.55 -8.44 20.12
N LEU A 38 -1.21 -8.49 20.13
CA LEU A 38 -0.44 -9.55 20.77
C LEU A 38 -0.05 -9.24 22.22
N GLN A 39 -0.14 -7.97 22.64
CA GLN A 39 0.20 -7.54 24.00
C GLN A 39 -0.85 -6.57 24.53
N SER A 40 -1.15 -6.67 25.82
CA SER A 40 -2.09 -5.78 26.51
C SER A 40 -1.45 -4.42 26.77
N MET A 41 -1.59 -3.52 25.80
CA MET A 41 -1.17 -2.12 25.86
C MET A 41 -2.13 -1.25 25.05
N SER A 42 -2.13 0.06 25.25
CA SER A 42 -2.95 0.97 24.45
C SER A 42 -2.53 0.88 22.98
N LEU A 43 -3.42 0.38 22.14
CA LEU A 43 -3.22 0.28 20.69
C LEU A 43 -3.37 1.67 20.06
N ARG A 44 -2.49 1.99 19.14
CA ARG A 44 -2.61 3.10 18.20
C ARG A 44 -2.12 2.64 16.85
N VAL A 45 -3.04 2.43 15.94
CA VAL A 45 -2.74 2.18 14.53
C VAL A 45 -3.15 3.43 13.76
N ARG A 46 -2.27 3.89 12.89
CA ARG A 46 -2.58 4.93 11.92
C ARG A 46 -2.51 4.35 10.53
N ARG A 47 -3.53 4.62 9.75
CA ARG A 47 -3.61 4.27 8.34
C ARG A 47 -3.92 5.49 7.51
N VAL A 48 -3.16 5.69 6.44
CA VAL A 48 -3.42 6.71 5.44
C VAL A 48 -3.56 6.03 4.09
N ILE A 49 -4.68 6.29 3.42
CA ILE A 49 -4.98 5.74 2.11
C ILE A 49 -5.03 6.92 1.14
N VAL A 50 -4.23 6.86 0.08
CA VAL A 50 -4.23 7.84 -1.00
C VAL A 50 -4.61 7.12 -2.29
N ARG A 51 -5.83 7.39 -2.78
CA ARG A 51 -6.35 6.85 -4.04
C ARG A 51 -5.94 7.79 -5.17
N LEU A 52 -5.08 7.32 -6.02
CA LEU A 52 -4.72 7.98 -7.27
C LEU A 52 -5.75 7.59 -8.35
N GLU A 53 -5.47 7.81 -9.65
CA GLU A 53 -6.47 7.49 -10.70
C GLU A 53 -6.64 5.97 -10.90
N ALA A 54 -5.54 5.20 -10.87
CA ALA A 54 -5.56 3.74 -11.06
C ALA A 54 -4.71 2.97 -10.04
N CYS A 55 -4.02 3.68 -9.16
CA CYS A 55 -3.18 3.11 -8.11
C CYS A 55 -3.65 3.61 -6.74
N THR A 56 -3.35 2.86 -5.70
CA THR A 56 -3.60 3.29 -4.32
C THR A 56 -2.35 3.09 -3.49
N VAL A 57 -2.03 4.06 -2.66
CA VAL A 57 -0.93 4.00 -1.71
C VAL A 57 -1.53 3.91 -0.31
N VAL A 58 -1.12 2.89 0.45
CA VAL A 58 -1.61 2.65 1.81
C VAL A 58 -0.41 2.67 2.76
N ASN A 59 -0.36 3.64 3.64
CA ASN A 59 0.56 3.61 4.78
C ASN A 59 -0.14 2.96 5.97
N TYR A 60 0.59 2.13 6.68
CA TYR A 60 0.17 1.51 7.92
C TYR A 60 1.27 1.64 8.97
N SER A 61 0.94 2.10 10.16
CA SER A 61 1.87 2.15 11.30
C SER A 61 1.18 1.73 12.60
N THR A 62 1.92 1.09 13.50
CA THR A 62 1.42 0.65 14.81
C THR A 62 2.45 0.87 15.92
N ASN A 63 1.95 1.25 17.10
CA ASN A 63 2.75 1.38 18.31
C ASN A 63 2.83 0.08 19.13
N ALA A 64 2.06 -0.93 18.78
CA ALA A 64 1.94 -2.19 19.50
C ALA A 64 2.26 -3.39 18.61
N PRO A 65 2.70 -4.52 19.15
CA PRO A 65 2.80 -5.76 18.41
C PRO A 65 1.42 -6.26 17.98
N VAL A 66 1.25 -6.53 16.71
CA VAL A 66 -0.02 -7.04 16.14
C VAL A 66 0.23 -8.17 15.16
N ARG A 67 -0.75 -9.08 15.05
CA ARG A 67 -0.86 -10.01 13.95
C ARG A 67 -2.01 -9.57 13.06
N THR A 68 -1.76 -9.46 11.76
CA THR A 68 -2.82 -9.20 10.79
C THR A 68 -2.86 -10.30 9.74
N ARG A 69 -4.06 -10.61 9.26
CA ARG A 69 -4.29 -11.31 8.01
C ARG A 69 -4.79 -10.29 7.01
N THR A 70 -4.19 -10.30 5.85
CA THR A 70 -4.47 -9.29 4.82
C THR A 70 -4.60 -9.98 3.49
N THR A 71 -5.74 -9.84 2.83
CA THR A 71 -5.96 -10.35 1.47
C THR A 71 -6.12 -9.17 0.53
N VAL A 72 -5.27 -9.11 -0.49
CA VAL A 72 -5.36 -8.10 -1.56
C VAL A 72 -6.50 -8.50 -2.50
N LEU A 73 -7.38 -7.55 -2.87
CA LEU A 73 -8.51 -7.86 -3.76
C LEU A 73 -8.05 -8.31 -5.15
N GLU A 74 -8.95 -9.00 -5.85
CA GLU A 74 -8.72 -9.49 -7.21
C GLU A 74 -8.28 -8.39 -8.16
N GLY A 75 -7.29 -8.70 -9.01
CA GLY A 75 -6.76 -7.81 -10.02
C GLY A 75 -5.74 -6.77 -9.55
N LEU A 76 -5.48 -6.68 -8.23
CA LEU A 76 -4.48 -5.80 -7.66
C LEU A 76 -3.23 -6.59 -7.25
N ILE A 77 -2.05 -6.07 -7.61
CA ILE A 77 -0.76 -6.49 -7.07
C ILE A 77 -0.41 -5.51 -5.94
N ALA A 78 0.00 -6.01 -4.78
CA ALA A 78 0.56 -5.16 -3.74
C ALA A 78 2.09 -5.26 -3.72
N PHE A 79 2.76 -4.12 -3.83
CA PHE A 79 4.18 -3.99 -3.55
C PHE A 79 4.34 -3.34 -2.18
N VAL A 80 4.98 -4.05 -1.25
CA VAL A 80 5.09 -3.61 0.15
C VAL A 80 6.54 -3.30 0.50
N THR A 81 6.77 -2.09 1.01
CA THR A 81 8.05 -1.63 1.53
C THR A 81 7.94 -1.34 3.02
N PHE A 82 9.07 -1.34 3.72
CA PHE A 82 9.12 -1.30 5.17
C PHE A 82 9.93 -0.12 5.68
N GLY A 83 9.43 0.53 6.72
CA GLY A 83 10.06 1.67 7.37
C GLY A 83 11.34 1.30 8.15
N PRO A 84 12.10 2.31 8.59
CA PRO A 84 13.44 2.11 9.17
C PRO A 84 13.44 1.32 10.49
N ARG A 85 12.31 1.24 11.17
CA ARG A 85 12.14 0.48 12.43
C ARG A 85 11.28 -0.77 12.26
N ALA A 86 10.88 -1.10 11.03
CA ALA A 86 10.04 -2.26 10.80
C ALA A 86 10.76 -3.56 11.20
N ARG A 87 10.10 -4.34 12.04
CA ARG A 87 10.51 -5.67 12.49
C ARG A 87 9.31 -6.59 12.53
N GLY A 88 9.55 -7.88 12.32
CA GLY A 88 8.51 -8.89 12.33
C GLY A 88 8.66 -9.86 11.16
N THR A 89 7.57 -10.50 10.78
CA THR A 89 7.55 -11.46 9.68
C THR A 89 6.29 -11.29 8.82
N VAL A 90 6.39 -11.69 7.55
CA VAL A 90 5.26 -11.87 6.63
C VAL A 90 5.33 -13.30 6.10
N ASN A 91 4.32 -14.11 6.38
CA ASN A 91 4.31 -15.55 6.09
C ASN A 91 5.62 -16.26 6.53
N GLY A 92 6.18 -15.86 7.68
CA GLY A 92 7.45 -16.38 8.19
C GLY A 92 8.71 -15.74 7.61
N LEU A 93 8.63 -14.94 6.54
CA LEU A 93 9.75 -14.17 6.00
C LEU A 93 10.04 -12.96 6.90
N ALA A 94 11.27 -12.80 7.35
CA ALA A 94 11.66 -11.65 8.17
C ALA A 94 11.55 -10.33 7.38
N VAL A 95 10.95 -9.30 7.98
CA VAL A 95 10.87 -7.96 7.39
C VAL A 95 11.97 -7.07 7.94
N PHE A 96 12.51 -6.23 7.06
CA PHE A 96 13.56 -5.26 7.40
C PHE A 96 13.56 -4.08 6.40
N PRO A 97 14.16 -2.95 6.76
CA PRO A 97 14.30 -1.80 5.86
C PRO A 97 15.08 -2.16 4.58
N GLY A 98 14.52 -1.84 3.41
CA GLY A 98 15.11 -2.18 2.12
C GLY A 98 14.64 -3.53 1.55
N LEU A 99 13.81 -4.28 2.27
CA LEU A 99 13.05 -5.39 1.71
C LEU A 99 11.85 -4.84 0.92
N MET A 100 11.56 -5.46 -0.20
CA MET A 100 10.32 -5.27 -0.95
C MET A 100 9.64 -6.62 -1.14
N LEU A 101 8.36 -6.68 -0.78
CA LEU A 101 7.52 -7.84 -1.06
C LEU A 101 6.59 -7.51 -2.23
N ALA A 102 6.33 -8.51 -3.08
CA ALA A 102 5.23 -8.51 -4.02
C ALA A 102 4.19 -9.53 -3.58
N VAL A 103 2.92 -9.15 -3.61
CA VAL A 103 1.79 -10.00 -3.22
C VAL A 103 0.85 -10.14 -4.40
N GLU A 104 0.61 -11.39 -4.79
CA GLU A 104 -0.32 -11.76 -5.86
C GLU A 104 -1.76 -11.36 -5.49
N PRO A 105 -2.60 -10.99 -6.49
CA PRO A 105 -4.03 -10.78 -6.28
C PRO A 105 -4.70 -11.97 -5.57
N ALA A 106 -5.67 -11.69 -4.70
CA ALA A 106 -6.42 -12.66 -3.91
C ALA A 106 -5.58 -13.59 -3.01
N THR A 107 -4.32 -13.21 -2.73
CA THR A 107 -3.45 -13.97 -1.83
C THR A 107 -3.50 -13.40 -0.42
N GLU A 108 -3.63 -14.28 0.57
CA GLU A 108 -3.56 -13.93 1.99
C GLU A 108 -2.09 -13.80 2.45
N GLY A 109 -1.77 -12.67 3.06
CA GLY A 109 -0.53 -12.43 3.79
C GLY A 109 -0.78 -12.36 5.29
N THR A 110 -0.05 -13.16 6.07
CA THR A 110 -0.05 -13.06 7.54
C THR A 110 1.15 -12.26 8.00
N PHE A 111 0.88 -11.09 8.58
CA PHE A 111 1.89 -10.22 9.17
C PHE A 111 1.91 -10.40 10.68
N VAL A 112 3.08 -10.62 11.24
CA VAL A 112 3.34 -10.58 12.69
C VAL A 112 4.40 -9.51 12.91
N VAL A 113 4.01 -8.38 13.48
CA VAL A 113 4.86 -7.19 13.53
C VAL A 113 5.04 -6.67 14.94
N GLU A 114 6.19 -6.03 15.18
CA GLU A 114 6.57 -5.45 16.47
C GLU A 114 6.10 -3.99 16.60
N ALA A 115 6.18 -3.46 17.81
CA ALA A 115 5.90 -2.05 18.08
C ALA A 115 6.82 -1.13 17.27
N GLY A 116 6.24 -0.06 16.71
CA GLY A 116 6.95 0.89 15.85
C GLY A 116 7.09 0.44 14.40
N TYR A 117 6.39 -0.63 14.02
CA TYR A 117 6.30 -1.06 12.63
C TYR A 117 5.62 0.00 11.77
N GLU A 118 6.16 0.17 10.57
CA GLU A 118 5.60 1.00 9.51
C GLU A 118 5.81 0.29 8.17
N SER A 119 4.80 0.33 7.32
CA SER A 119 4.88 -0.15 5.94
C SER A 119 4.12 0.76 4.98
N ILE A 120 4.51 0.71 3.71
CA ILE A 120 3.77 1.33 2.62
C ILE A 120 3.49 0.25 1.58
N ALA A 121 2.21 0.06 1.28
CA ALA A 121 1.73 -0.80 0.20
C ALA A 121 1.32 0.05 -1.00
N PHE A 122 1.84 -0.31 -2.16
CA PHE A 122 1.48 0.24 -3.46
C PHE A 122 0.59 -0.77 -4.17
N LEU A 123 -0.70 -0.46 -4.30
CA LEU A 123 -1.69 -1.32 -4.93
C LEU A 123 -1.85 -0.90 -6.39
N VAL A 124 -1.50 -1.77 -7.32
CA VAL A 124 -1.43 -1.48 -8.75
C VAL A 124 -2.02 -2.65 -9.54
N ARG A 125 -2.77 -2.36 -10.59
CA ARG A 125 -3.23 -3.41 -11.51
C ARG A 125 -2.14 -3.73 -12.53
N ALA A 126 -1.93 -5.02 -12.83
CA ALA A 126 -0.98 -5.45 -13.85
C ALA A 126 -1.20 -4.76 -15.21
N GLN A 127 -2.47 -4.55 -15.60
CA GLN A 127 -2.83 -3.85 -16.83
C GLN A 127 -2.40 -2.37 -16.86
N ASP A 128 -2.36 -1.70 -15.70
CA ASP A 128 -1.95 -0.28 -15.63
C ASP A 128 -0.43 -0.17 -15.72
N ILE A 129 0.31 -1.12 -15.14
CA ILE A 129 1.76 -1.27 -15.35
C ILE A 129 2.04 -1.49 -16.85
N LYS A 130 1.37 -2.46 -17.48
CA LYS A 130 1.55 -2.75 -18.93
C LYS A 130 1.23 -1.54 -19.81
N ARG A 131 0.13 -0.85 -19.51
CA ARG A 131 -0.26 0.37 -20.23
C ARG A 131 0.81 1.47 -20.10
N HIS A 132 1.37 1.64 -18.91
CA HIS A 132 2.43 2.61 -18.67
C HIS A 132 3.71 2.26 -19.44
N LEU A 133 4.12 0.98 -19.45
CA LEU A 133 5.28 0.50 -20.22
C LEU A 133 5.10 0.74 -21.72
N ILE A 134 3.94 0.38 -22.28
CA ILE A 134 3.61 0.63 -23.70
C ILE A 134 3.71 2.12 -24.04
N ALA A 135 3.13 2.99 -23.20
CA ALA A 135 3.15 4.44 -23.41
C ALA A 135 4.59 5.02 -23.40
N ARG A 136 5.56 4.29 -22.86
CA ARG A 136 6.99 4.63 -22.83
C ARG A 136 7.82 3.90 -23.88
N GLY A 137 7.19 3.14 -24.78
CA GLY A 137 7.88 2.36 -25.80
C GLY A 137 8.70 1.20 -25.24
N ARG A 138 8.37 0.72 -24.03
CA ARG A 138 8.99 -0.43 -23.40
C ARG A 138 8.20 -1.71 -23.65
N GLU A 139 8.85 -2.87 -23.51
CA GLU A 139 8.14 -4.14 -23.57
C GLU A 139 7.09 -4.24 -22.46
N ALA A 140 5.89 -4.70 -22.82
CA ALA A 140 4.75 -4.79 -21.92
C ALA A 140 4.73 -6.08 -21.10
N ASP A 141 5.81 -6.87 -21.14
CA ASP A 141 5.89 -8.11 -20.35
C ASP A 141 6.27 -7.79 -18.93
N PHE A 142 5.27 -7.82 -18.06
CA PHE A 142 5.43 -7.65 -16.63
C PHE A 142 4.99 -8.93 -15.93
N PRO A 143 5.91 -9.66 -15.29
CA PRO A 143 5.58 -10.88 -14.57
C PRO A 143 4.73 -10.56 -13.33
N VAL A 144 3.55 -11.19 -13.26
CA VAL A 144 2.73 -11.10 -12.05
C VAL A 144 3.38 -11.99 -10.98
N PRO A 145 3.59 -11.49 -9.74
CA PRO A 145 4.15 -12.28 -8.65
C PRO A 145 3.27 -13.49 -8.34
N ARG A 146 3.84 -14.52 -7.72
CA ARG A 146 3.11 -15.70 -7.26
C ARG A 146 3.13 -15.77 -5.75
N GLY A 147 1.95 -15.75 -5.14
CA GLY A 147 1.82 -15.76 -3.69
C GLY A 147 2.41 -14.49 -3.05
N VAL A 148 3.21 -14.66 -2.00
CA VAL A 148 3.97 -13.59 -1.34
C VAL A 148 5.45 -13.81 -1.60
N GLU A 149 6.06 -12.94 -2.37
CA GLU A 149 7.47 -13.05 -2.80
C GLU A 149 8.33 -11.91 -2.28
N ALA A 150 9.53 -12.26 -1.77
CA ALA A 150 10.58 -11.27 -1.50
C ALA A 150 11.35 -10.99 -2.81
N LEU A 151 11.28 -9.75 -3.28
CA LEU A 151 11.92 -9.36 -4.53
C LEU A 151 13.43 -9.13 -4.35
N GLN A 152 14.20 -9.63 -5.29
CA GLN A 152 15.65 -9.41 -5.36
C GLN A 152 15.94 -8.08 -6.09
N VAL A 153 15.80 -6.98 -5.36
CA VAL A 153 15.95 -5.61 -5.88
C VAL A 153 16.97 -4.83 -5.05
N ASN A 154 17.44 -3.70 -5.59
CA ASN A 154 18.39 -2.86 -4.88
C ASN A 154 17.75 -2.21 -3.64
N ALA A 155 18.32 -2.47 -2.46
CA ALA A 155 17.78 -2.00 -1.18
C ALA A 155 17.77 -0.46 -1.05
N GLU A 156 18.63 0.28 -1.76
CA GLU A 156 18.61 1.74 -1.77
C GLU A 156 17.42 2.26 -2.59
N MET A 157 17.14 1.61 -3.73
CA MET A 157 15.97 1.93 -4.53
C MET A 157 14.67 1.65 -3.77
N VAL A 158 14.60 0.54 -3.02
CA VAL A 158 13.45 0.22 -2.16
C VAL A 158 13.27 1.29 -1.07
N ARG A 159 14.36 1.72 -0.41
CA ARG A 159 14.26 2.79 0.58
C ARG A 159 13.80 4.11 -0.04
N ALA A 160 14.31 4.46 -1.23
CA ALA A 160 13.89 5.66 -1.94
C ALA A 160 12.40 5.63 -2.32
N LEU A 161 11.88 4.46 -2.77
CA LEU A 161 10.45 4.25 -3.05
C LEU A 161 9.61 4.36 -1.77
N HIS A 162 10.08 3.77 -0.65
CA HIS A 162 9.42 3.91 0.65
C HIS A 162 9.34 5.37 1.09
N ASP A 163 10.43 6.10 1.01
CA ASP A 163 10.50 7.52 1.40
C ASP A 163 9.63 8.39 0.48
N TRP A 164 9.55 8.07 -0.80
CA TRP A 164 8.63 8.72 -1.72
C TRP A 164 7.17 8.51 -1.29
N GLY A 165 6.78 7.25 -1.05
CA GLY A 165 5.43 6.91 -0.60
C GLY A 165 5.08 7.58 0.73
N ARG A 166 6.04 7.64 1.67
CA ARG A 166 5.87 8.32 2.94
C ARG A 166 5.63 9.83 2.77
N ARG A 167 6.40 10.50 1.91
CA ARG A 167 6.17 11.92 1.60
C ARG A 167 4.80 12.16 0.99
N LEU A 168 4.36 11.29 0.07
CA LEU A 168 3.03 11.38 -0.53
C LEU A 168 1.93 11.30 0.52
N VAL A 169 1.96 10.28 1.40
CA VAL A 169 0.92 10.11 2.44
C VAL A 169 0.96 11.21 3.49
N ASP A 170 2.13 11.74 3.81
CA ASP A 170 2.28 12.86 4.75
C ASP A 170 1.71 14.17 4.18
N VAL A 171 1.90 14.44 2.88
CA VAL A 171 1.29 15.59 2.20
C VAL A 171 -0.22 15.41 2.11
N ALA A 172 -0.68 14.23 1.69
CA ALA A 172 -2.10 13.93 1.55
C ALA A 172 -2.84 14.03 2.88
N ALA A 173 -2.28 13.50 3.96
CA ALA A 173 -2.91 13.57 5.29
C ALA A 173 -2.99 14.99 5.85
N ARG A 174 -2.03 15.88 5.53
CA ARG A 174 -2.03 17.28 5.97
C ARG A 174 -2.92 18.19 5.13
N ALA A 175 -3.07 17.90 3.85
CA ALA A 175 -3.79 18.71 2.89
C ALA A 175 -4.61 17.83 1.93
N PRO A 176 -5.62 17.09 2.43
CA PRO A 176 -6.37 16.11 1.63
C PRO A 176 -7.05 16.73 0.40
N HIS A 177 -7.48 17.99 0.48
CA HIS A 177 -8.10 18.72 -0.63
C HIS A 177 -7.24 18.74 -1.89
N ILE A 178 -5.90 18.71 -1.78
CA ILE A 178 -5.00 18.64 -2.93
C ILE A 178 -5.28 17.43 -3.81
N PHE A 179 -5.61 16.29 -3.19
CA PHE A 179 -5.92 15.04 -3.92
C PHE A 179 -7.41 14.82 -4.10
N ASP A 180 -8.26 15.24 -3.16
CA ASP A 180 -9.71 15.09 -3.25
C ASP A 180 -10.27 15.87 -4.44
N GLU A 181 -9.82 17.10 -4.64
CA GLU A 181 -10.25 18.01 -5.70
C GLU A 181 -9.31 17.98 -6.92
N GLY A 182 -7.99 17.75 -6.68
CA GLY A 182 -6.92 17.85 -7.66
C GLY A 182 -6.73 16.57 -8.47
N ARG A 183 -7.45 16.44 -9.61
CA ARG A 183 -7.25 15.29 -10.51
C ARG A 183 -5.85 15.28 -11.15
N GLN A 184 -5.31 16.44 -11.49
CA GLN A 184 -3.98 16.54 -12.12
C GLN A 184 -2.88 16.11 -11.15
N GLU A 185 -3.01 16.45 -9.88
CA GLU A 185 -2.12 16.06 -8.80
C GLU A 185 -2.12 14.54 -8.61
N ARG A 186 -3.31 13.91 -8.66
CA ARG A 186 -3.42 12.44 -8.63
C ARG A 186 -2.75 11.77 -9.83
N ILE A 187 -2.93 12.32 -11.04
CA ILE A 187 -2.29 11.81 -12.26
C ILE A 187 -0.77 11.95 -12.15
N ALA A 188 -0.27 13.12 -11.74
CA ALA A 188 1.16 13.36 -11.59
C ALA A 188 1.80 12.40 -10.59
N ALA A 189 1.19 12.25 -9.41
CA ALA A 189 1.66 11.33 -8.38
C ALA A 189 1.61 9.86 -8.87
N GLN A 190 0.61 9.46 -9.63
CA GLN A 190 0.54 8.12 -10.21
C GLN A 190 1.66 7.86 -11.23
N VAL A 191 1.95 8.82 -12.10
CA VAL A 191 3.04 8.69 -13.08
C VAL A 191 4.37 8.56 -12.34
N GLU A 192 4.64 9.40 -11.34
CA GLU A 192 5.85 9.33 -10.53
C GLU A 192 5.95 8.01 -9.77
N LEU A 193 4.84 7.50 -9.19
CA LEU A 193 4.79 6.18 -8.56
C LEU A 193 5.23 5.09 -9.52
N LEU A 194 4.59 5.02 -10.70
CA LEU A 194 4.87 3.95 -11.67
C LEU A 194 6.32 4.02 -12.17
N GLU A 195 6.86 5.20 -12.44
CA GLU A 195 8.26 5.36 -12.84
C GLU A 195 9.22 4.89 -11.72
N THR A 196 8.97 5.30 -10.47
CA THR A 196 9.83 4.94 -9.34
C THR A 196 9.73 3.45 -9.02
N LEU A 197 8.53 2.88 -9.08
CA LEU A 197 8.28 1.46 -8.89
C LEU A 197 9.01 0.62 -9.95
N LEU A 198 8.83 0.94 -11.24
CA LEU A 198 9.46 0.23 -12.34
C LEU A 198 10.98 0.35 -12.31
N ALA A 199 11.52 1.54 -11.99
CA ALA A 199 12.95 1.71 -11.78
C ALA A 199 13.48 0.83 -10.63
N THR A 200 12.71 0.70 -9.54
CA THR A 200 13.05 -0.18 -8.40
C THR A 200 13.03 -1.65 -8.81
N LEU A 201 12.13 -2.06 -9.68
CA LEU A 201 12.00 -3.42 -10.20
C LEU A 201 13.05 -3.75 -11.29
N GLY A 202 13.76 -2.75 -11.81
CA GLY A 202 14.77 -2.93 -12.87
C GLY A 202 14.18 -3.15 -14.26
N THR A 203 12.95 -2.67 -14.47
CA THR A 203 12.21 -2.80 -15.74
C THR A 203 12.11 -1.46 -16.48
#